data_06808ba485243fe316d6b59e2be9a6e2
#
_entry.id   06808ba485243fe316d6b59e2be9a6e2
#
_cell.length_a   1.000
_cell.length_b   1.000
_cell.length_c   1.000
_cell.angle_alpha   90.00
_cell.angle_beta   90.00
_cell.angle_gamma   90.00
#
_symmetry.space_group_name_H-M   'P 1'
#
loop_
_entity.id
_entity.type
_entity.pdbx_description
1 polymer ?
#
loop_
_entity_poly.entity_id
_entity_poly.type
_entity_poly.pdbx_seq_one_letter_code
_entity_poly.pdbx_strand_id
1 'polypeptide(L)'
;NLTINTITKINCLLVKKLLSKFTNKRILFKKPNDLLVDKKKISGILQEVIFVKDKKFLITGIGLNITKNPNIKNYPATNLQEVTKKSISKFSIENKLKQILEKNLSKLYKIK
;
A
#
# COMPACT_ATOMS: atom_id res chain seq x y z
N ASN A 1 -20.41 4.57 -7.95
CA ASN A 1 -19.23 4.37 -8.81
C ASN A 1 -17.98 4.89 -8.14
N LEU A 2 -16.99 4.00 -8.00
CA LEU A 2 -15.73 4.36 -7.40
C LEU A 2 -14.78 4.92 -8.46
N THR A 3 -14.19 6.09 -8.16
CA THR A 3 -13.15 6.65 -9.01
C THR A 3 -11.81 5.96 -8.71
N ILE A 4 -10.86 6.07 -9.61
CA ILE A 4 -9.50 5.56 -9.39
C ILE A 4 -8.89 6.21 -8.14
N ASN A 5 -9.10 7.50 -7.94
CA ASN A 5 -8.57 8.20 -6.77
C ASN A 5 -9.16 7.65 -5.47
N THR A 6 -10.45 7.34 -5.46
CA THR A 6 -11.11 6.75 -4.29
C THR A 6 -10.56 5.36 -4.00
N ILE A 7 -10.39 4.53 -5.03
CA ILE A 7 -9.82 3.19 -4.86
C ILE A 7 -8.38 3.27 -4.36
N THR A 8 -7.60 4.19 -4.88
CA THR A 8 -6.22 4.41 -4.43
C THR A 8 -6.18 4.76 -2.94
N LYS A 9 -7.06 5.68 -2.52
CA LYS A 9 -7.14 6.07 -1.11
C LYS A 9 -7.54 4.89 -0.22
N ILE A 10 -8.53 4.10 -0.66
CA ILE A 10 -8.96 2.90 0.08
C ILE A 10 -7.79 1.93 0.24
N ASN A 11 -7.05 1.67 -0.83
CA ASN A 11 -5.92 0.76 -0.77
C ASN A 11 -4.79 1.30 0.11
N CYS A 12 -4.53 2.61 0.08
CA CYS A 12 -3.57 3.24 0.99
C CYS A 12 -3.98 3.03 2.45
N LEU A 13 -5.26 3.19 2.76
CA LEU A 13 -5.75 3.00 4.12
C LEU A 13 -5.66 1.54 4.56
N LEU A 14 -5.84 0.59 3.65
CA LEU A 14 -5.67 -0.84 3.94
C LEU A 14 -4.21 -1.17 4.24
N VAL A 15 -3.29 -0.65 3.46
CA VAL A 15 -1.86 -0.83 3.72
C VAL A 15 -1.47 -0.19 5.04
N LYS A 16 -1.98 1.01 5.31
CA LYS A 16 -1.75 1.70 6.59
C LYS A 16 -2.24 0.87 7.77
N LYS A 17 -3.42 0.26 7.64
CA LYS A 17 -3.98 -0.60 8.68
C LYS A 17 -3.08 -1.80 8.96
N LEU A 18 -2.55 -2.41 7.89
CA LEU A 18 -1.62 -3.51 8.02
C LEU A 18 -0.34 -3.07 8.75
N LEU A 19 0.27 -1.98 8.31
CA LEU A 19 1.51 -1.47 8.88
C LEU A 19 1.34 -1.08 10.35
N SER A 20 0.17 -0.56 10.72
CA SER A 20 -0.12 -0.16 12.09
C SER A 20 -0.12 -1.33 13.08
N LYS A 21 -0.16 -2.57 12.59
CA LYS A 21 -0.01 -3.76 13.44
C LYS A 21 1.44 -4.04 13.82
N PHE A 22 2.39 -3.43 13.12
CA PHE A 22 3.82 -3.68 13.32
C PHE A 22 4.54 -2.55 14.04
N THR A 23 3.94 -1.38 14.13
CA THR A 23 4.57 -0.22 14.75
C THR A 23 3.52 0.69 15.39
N ASN A 24 3.92 1.36 16.49
CA ASN A 24 3.10 2.40 17.10
C ASN A 24 3.35 3.78 16.50
N LYS A 25 4.31 3.88 15.58
CA LYS A 25 4.57 5.16 14.92
C LYS A 25 3.40 5.54 14.03
N ARG A 26 3.16 6.85 13.93
CA ARG A 26 2.09 7.38 13.11
C ARG A 26 2.43 7.23 11.64
N ILE A 27 1.49 6.65 10.90
CA ILE A 27 1.62 6.48 9.45
C ILE A 27 0.69 7.49 8.79
N LEU A 28 1.25 8.35 7.95
CA LEU A 28 0.49 9.42 7.31
C LEU A 28 0.24 9.07 5.84
N PHE A 29 -0.99 9.29 5.41
CA PHE A 29 -1.34 9.23 4.00
C PHE A 29 -1.00 10.58 3.36
N LYS A 30 -0.14 10.58 2.36
CA LYS A 30 0.19 11.74 1.56
C LYS A 30 -0.43 11.56 0.17
N LYS A 31 -1.36 12.45 -0.16
CA LYS A 31 -2.01 12.41 -1.47
C LYS A 31 -0.99 12.52 -2.60
N PRO A 32 -1.21 11.85 -3.72
CA PRO A 32 -2.41 11.04 -3.99
C PRO A 32 -2.29 9.57 -3.55
N ASN A 33 -1.07 9.08 -3.27
CA ASN A 33 -0.88 7.63 -3.21
C ASN A 33 0.30 7.17 -2.36
N ASP A 34 0.79 7.98 -1.45
CA ASP A 34 1.96 7.66 -0.63
C ASP A 34 1.64 7.49 0.84
N LEU A 35 2.39 6.62 1.51
CA LEU A 35 2.37 6.50 2.98
C LEU A 35 3.74 6.88 3.51
N LEU A 36 3.74 7.67 4.59
CA LEU A 36 4.95 8.17 5.22
C LEU A 36 5.02 7.80 6.68
N VAL A 37 6.25 7.56 7.16
CA VAL A 37 6.56 7.42 8.58
C VAL A 37 7.72 8.38 8.87
N ASP A 38 7.57 9.25 9.86
CA ASP A 38 8.57 10.26 10.18
C ASP A 38 9.01 11.08 8.94
N LYS A 39 8.04 11.46 8.12
CA LYS A 39 8.23 12.23 6.88
C LYS A 39 9.02 11.49 5.79
N LYS A 40 9.19 10.17 5.94
CA LYS A 40 9.91 9.35 4.98
C LYS A 40 8.94 8.36 4.33
N LYS A 41 9.02 8.22 3.03
CA LYS A 41 8.13 7.32 2.30
C LYS A 41 8.42 5.86 2.61
N ILE A 42 7.40 5.13 3.00
CA ILE A 42 7.48 3.69 3.26
C ILE A 42 6.72 2.88 2.21
N SER A 43 5.71 3.46 1.60
CA SER A 43 4.90 2.76 0.59
C SER A 43 4.32 3.72 -0.43
N GLY A 44 4.15 3.22 -1.63
CA GLY A 44 3.43 3.92 -2.69
C GLY A 44 2.47 2.96 -3.37
N ILE A 45 1.29 3.45 -3.72
CA ILE A 45 0.25 2.64 -4.34
C ILE A 45 -0.10 3.24 -5.70
N LEU A 46 -0.17 2.41 -6.73
CA LEU A 46 -0.50 2.84 -8.07
C LEU A 46 -1.67 2.05 -8.60
N GLN A 47 -2.61 2.75 -9.23
CA GLN A 47 -3.78 2.13 -9.85
C GLN A 47 -3.76 2.39 -11.34
N GLU A 48 -4.07 1.36 -12.13
CA GLU A 48 -4.22 1.47 -13.57
C GLU A 48 -5.47 0.75 -14.01
N VAL A 49 -6.15 1.32 -15.01
CA VAL A 49 -7.26 0.64 -15.67
C VAL A 49 -6.80 0.26 -17.06
N ILE A 50 -6.96 -1.00 -17.39
CA ILE A 50 -6.66 -1.49 -18.75
C ILE A 50 -7.89 -2.17 -19.35
N PHE A 51 -7.95 -2.18 -20.66
CA PHE A 51 -9.02 -2.85 -21.40
C PHE A 51 -8.43 -3.97 -22.25
N VAL A 52 -9.01 -5.16 -22.11
CA VAL A 52 -8.63 -6.31 -22.93
C VAL A 52 -9.92 -6.86 -23.52
N LYS A 53 -10.12 -6.74 -24.83
CA LYS A 53 -11.33 -7.20 -25.52
C LYS A 53 -12.57 -6.70 -24.82
N ASP A 54 -13.07 -5.72 -24.72
CA ASP A 54 -14.29 -5.23 -24.06
C ASP A 54 -14.37 -5.44 -22.54
N LYS A 55 -13.33 -6.05 -21.93
CA LYS A 55 -13.27 -6.20 -20.48
C LYS A 55 -12.35 -5.16 -19.87
N LYS A 56 -12.81 -4.63 -18.74
CA LYS A 56 -12.10 -3.61 -18.00
C LYS A 56 -11.44 -4.25 -16.79
N PHE A 57 -10.13 -4.04 -16.63
CA PHE A 57 -9.38 -4.57 -15.50
C PHE A 57 -8.76 -3.42 -14.71
N LEU A 58 -8.80 -3.57 -13.40
CA LEU A 58 -8.10 -2.68 -12.49
C LEU A 58 -6.83 -3.38 -12.03
N ILE A 59 -5.68 -2.73 -12.26
CA ILE A 59 -4.39 -3.23 -11.80
C ILE A 59 -3.96 -2.35 -10.64
N THR A 60 -3.68 -2.99 -9.49
CA THR A 60 -3.19 -2.32 -8.29
C THR A 60 -1.74 -2.71 -8.07
N GLY A 61 -0.84 -1.74 -8.15
CA GLY A 61 0.56 -1.93 -7.81
C GLY A 61 0.83 -1.37 -6.43
N ILE A 62 1.40 -2.17 -5.54
CA ILE A 62 1.75 -1.72 -4.20
C ILE A 62 3.24 -1.91 -4.01
N GLY A 63 3.96 -0.79 -3.87
CA GLY A 63 5.35 -0.80 -3.46
C GLY A 63 5.40 -0.61 -1.96
N LEU A 64 5.97 -1.57 -1.25
CA LEU A 64 6.15 -1.49 0.19
C LEU A 64 7.61 -1.79 0.51
N ASN A 65 8.26 -0.84 1.16
CA ASN A 65 9.64 -1.00 1.58
C ASN A 65 9.68 -1.82 2.88
N ILE A 66 10.12 -3.05 2.80
CA ILE A 66 10.14 -3.97 3.96
C ILE A 66 11.52 -3.98 4.61
N THR A 67 12.55 -4.39 3.89
CA THR A 67 13.92 -4.50 4.42
C THR A 67 14.88 -3.48 3.81
N LYS A 68 14.51 -2.91 2.68
CA LYS A 68 15.32 -1.94 1.93
C LYS A 68 14.44 -0.81 1.44
N ASN A 69 15.07 0.30 1.12
CA ASN A 69 14.39 1.42 0.47
C ASN A 69 15.36 2.10 -0.51
N PRO A 70 14.83 2.75 -1.56
CA PRO A 70 15.68 3.48 -2.49
C PRO A 70 16.35 4.66 -1.81
N ASN A 71 17.56 4.96 -2.23
CA ASN A 71 18.30 6.13 -1.75
C ASN A 71 18.28 7.18 -2.87
N ILE A 72 17.23 8.00 -2.85
CA ILE A 72 17.02 9.02 -3.88
C ILE A 72 17.16 10.39 -3.23
N LYS A 73 18.05 11.21 -3.80
CA LYS A 73 18.27 12.58 -3.31
C LYS A 73 16.96 13.38 -3.33
N ASN A 74 16.65 14.07 -2.24
CA ASN A 74 15.45 14.89 -2.04
C ASN A 74 14.14 14.10 -1.90
N TYR A 75 14.23 12.76 -1.86
CA TYR A 75 13.04 11.91 -1.66
C TYR A 75 13.33 10.92 -0.54
N PRO A 76 13.28 11.37 0.73
CA PRO A 76 13.60 10.49 1.86
C PRO A 76 12.64 9.31 1.93
N ALA A 77 13.20 8.14 2.19
CA ALA A 77 12.45 6.90 2.30
C ALA A 77 12.89 6.10 3.52
N THR A 78 12.03 5.20 3.96
CA THR A 78 12.33 4.29 5.05
C THR A 78 11.78 2.89 4.71
N ASN A 79 11.99 1.94 5.59
CA ASN A 79 11.47 0.59 5.43
C ASN A 79 10.94 0.08 6.76
N LEU A 80 10.13 -0.98 6.70
CA LEU A 80 9.44 -1.51 7.86
C LEU A 80 10.42 -2.05 8.91
N GLN A 81 11.49 -2.70 8.49
CA GLN A 81 12.50 -3.22 9.40
C GLN A 81 13.19 -2.09 10.18
N GLU A 82 13.52 -0.98 9.51
CA GLU A 82 14.12 0.17 10.16
C GLU A 82 13.14 0.82 11.15
N VAL A 83 11.87 0.95 10.77
CA VAL A 83 10.84 1.56 11.60
C VAL A 83 10.56 0.73 12.85
N THR A 84 10.49 -0.58 12.72
CA THR A 84 10.16 -1.48 13.84
C THR A 84 11.37 -1.90 14.65
N LYS A 85 12.58 -1.77 14.11
CA LYS A 85 13.82 -2.29 14.69
C LYS A 85 13.80 -3.80 14.89
N LYS A 86 13.00 -4.51 14.10
CA LYS A 86 12.85 -5.96 14.18
C LYS A 86 13.08 -6.59 12.81
N SER A 87 13.51 -7.83 12.81
CA SER A 87 13.58 -8.60 11.59
C SER A 87 12.16 -8.91 11.11
N ILE A 88 11.89 -8.60 9.86
CA ILE A 88 10.54 -8.76 9.28
C ILE A 88 10.61 -9.76 8.13
N SER A 89 9.71 -10.73 8.16
CA SER A 89 9.57 -11.69 7.07
C SER A 89 8.83 -11.04 5.90
N LYS A 90 9.52 -10.86 4.79
CA LYS A 90 8.93 -10.32 3.57
C LYS A 90 7.75 -11.18 3.11
N PHE A 91 7.92 -12.51 3.14
CA PHE A 91 6.88 -13.45 2.74
C PHE A 91 5.61 -13.29 3.59
N SER A 92 5.79 -13.15 4.91
CA SER A 92 4.66 -12.98 5.82
C SER A 92 3.88 -11.69 5.52
N ILE A 93 4.61 -10.59 5.27
CA ILE A 93 3.98 -9.30 4.93
C ILE A 93 3.24 -9.38 3.60
N GLU A 94 3.84 -9.98 2.59
CA GLU A 94 3.21 -10.14 1.28
C GLU A 94 1.91 -10.93 1.36
N ASN A 95 1.89 -12.01 2.14
CA ASN A 95 0.69 -12.81 2.33
C ASN A 95 -0.40 -12.05 3.05
N LYS A 96 -0.06 -11.32 4.10
CA LYS A 96 -1.03 -10.53 4.85
C LYS A 96 -1.62 -9.42 3.99
N LEU A 97 -0.78 -8.77 3.19
CA LEU A 97 -1.21 -7.73 2.28
C LEU A 97 -2.18 -8.28 1.24
N LYS A 98 -1.85 -9.42 0.65
CA LYS A 98 -2.71 -10.08 -0.32
C LYS A 98 -4.08 -10.42 0.28
N GLN A 99 -4.10 -10.99 1.48
CA GLN A 99 -5.33 -11.34 2.17
C GLN A 99 -6.21 -10.12 2.45
N ILE A 100 -5.62 -9.05 2.93
CA ILE A 100 -6.36 -7.82 3.23
C ILE A 100 -6.97 -7.23 1.96
N LEU A 101 -6.20 -7.17 0.88
CA LEU A 101 -6.68 -6.62 -0.38
C LEU A 101 -7.78 -7.47 -1.00
N GLU A 102 -7.60 -8.77 -1.06
CA GLU A 102 -8.60 -9.67 -1.62
C GLU A 102 -9.93 -9.61 -0.86
N LYS A 103 -9.85 -9.62 0.47
CA LYS A 103 -11.03 -9.56 1.33
C LYS A 103 -11.80 -8.26 1.13
N ASN A 104 -11.12 -7.14 1.09
CA ASN A 104 -11.78 -5.83 1.04
C ASN A 104 -12.23 -5.46 -0.37
N LEU A 105 -11.45 -5.76 -1.39
CA LEU A 105 -11.85 -5.51 -2.77
C LEU A 105 -13.04 -6.37 -3.17
N SER A 106 -13.06 -7.61 -2.72
CA SER A 106 -14.18 -8.53 -2.93
C SER A 106 -15.48 -7.94 -2.37
N LYS A 107 -15.43 -7.31 -1.19
CA LYS A 107 -16.60 -6.67 -0.60
C LYS A 107 -17.08 -5.47 -1.42
N LEU A 108 -16.16 -4.69 -1.94
CA LEU A 108 -16.49 -3.51 -2.75
C LEU A 108 -17.21 -3.87 -4.04
N TYR A 109 -16.86 -5.00 -4.63
CA TYR A 109 -17.44 -5.43 -5.91
C TYR A 109 -18.65 -6.33 -5.79
N LYS A 110 -18.92 -6.86 -4.61
CA LYS A 110 -20.12 -7.67 -4.36
C LYS A 110 -21.40 -6.85 -4.27
N ILE A 111 -21.27 -5.56 -4.09
CA ILE A 111 -22.41 -4.67 -3.94
C ILE A 111 -23.08 -4.38 -5.29
N LYS A 112 -22.48 -4.85 -6.33
CA LYS A 112 -23.07 -4.77 -7.65
C LYS A 112 -23.95 -5.98 -7.90
#